data_bd175453f55ba93066ea59a8d52bf4e5
#
_entry.id   bd175453f55ba93066ea59a8d52bf4e5
#
_cell.length_a   1.000
_cell.length_b   1.000
_cell.length_c   1.000
_cell.angle_alpha   90.00
_cell.angle_beta   90.00
_cell.angle_gamma   90.00
#
_symmetry.space_group_name_H-M   'P 1'
#
loop_
_entity.id
_entity.type
_entity.pdbx_description
1 polymer ?
#
loop_
_entity_poly.entity_id
_entity_poly.type
_entity_poly.pdbx_seq_one_letter_code
_entity_poly.pdbx_strand_id
1 'polypeptide(L)'
;MRLAVLFGGSSNEHDVSIASATSVIMNLDKEKYDITPVYLDRENRFYIWGENIESIQLLKVGDELTHLKKIDDPISFLKTFNCVFMMVHGKNGEDGILASIFDFFAIPYVGNKPVASMITMDKIYTKDILERNNISTAKYISFTKYHDEYIMKGISFSWPLFLENIKKKIHYPVFVKPANSGSSIGVIKVKQDAFLEQALIEALKIDERVLIEEAILGRELECAILENNGEVLASRVGEVLAGDEFYSFDAKYHNQESKTVIPADISLEDEEKIRKVAIQAFKTLNLHGLSRVDFFLTPDHQVILNEINTIPGFTTISMYPKLWEASGISYSELLDILIVESIKK
;
A
#
# COMPACT_ATOMS: atom_id res chain seq x y z
N MET A 1 -1.57 -27.77 5.69
CA MET A 1 -2.64 -27.01 5.03
C MET A 1 -2.13 -26.53 3.67
N ARG A 2 -2.93 -26.64 2.58
CA ARG A 2 -2.51 -26.20 1.23
C ARG A 2 -2.63 -24.68 1.11
N LEU A 3 -1.54 -24.00 0.78
CA LEU A 3 -1.45 -22.55 0.68
C LEU A 3 -0.90 -22.15 -0.69
N ALA A 4 -1.62 -21.32 -1.42
CA ALA A 4 -1.08 -20.66 -2.61
C ALA A 4 -0.48 -19.30 -2.21
N VAL A 5 0.73 -18.99 -2.64
CA VAL A 5 1.31 -17.65 -2.53
C VAL A 5 1.26 -17.02 -3.91
N LEU A 6 0.37 -16.03 -4.09
CA LEU A 6 0.14 -15.35 -5.38
C LEU A 6 0.94 -14.07 -5.46
N PHE A 7 1.74 -13.90 -6.51
CA PHE A 7 2.65 -12.78 -6.67
C PHE A 7 2.88 -12.39 -8.14
N GLY A 8 3.53 -11.26 -8.38
CA GLY A 8 3.76 -10.68 -9.70
C GLY A 8 2.73 -9.61 -10.04
N GLY A 9 2.08 -9.74 -11.20
CA GLY A 9 1.02 -8.83 -11.65
C GLY A 9 1.50 -7.74 -12.59
N SER A 10 0.57 -6.92 -13.09
CA SER A 10 0.81 -5.92 -14.15
C SER A 10 1.29 -4.56 -13.64
N SER A 11 1.43 -4.38 -12.34
CA SER A 11 1.84 -3.10 -11.75
C SER A 11 3.34 -2.82 -11.93
N ASN A 12 3.75 -1.58 -11.69
CA ASN A 12 5.16 -1.21 -11.65
C ASN A 12 5.90 -1.81 -10.44
N GLU A 13 5.16 -2.35 -9.46
CA GLU A 13 5.68 -3.02 -8.27
C GLU A 13 5.84 -4.53 -8.45
N HIS A 14 5.79 -5.02 -9.70
CA HIS A 14 5.93 -6.43 -10.07
C HIS A 14 7.15 -7.10 -9.41
N ASP A 15 8.31 -6.47 -9.52
CA ASP A 15 9.56 -7.02 -9.00
C ASP A 15 9.60 -7.01 -7.46
N VAL A 16 9.00 -6.00 -6.84
CA VAL A 16 8.80 -5.92 -5.37
C VAL A 16 7.88 -7.04 -4.90
N SER A 17 6.85 -7.36 -5.69
CA SER A 17 5.93 -8.46 -5.43
C SER A 17 6.66 -9.82 -5.43
N ILE A 18 7.56 -10.06 -6.38
CA ILE A 18 8.40 -11.28 -6.43
C ILE A 18 9.27 -11.37 -5.18
N ALA A 19 9.97 -10.29 -4.83
CA ALA A 19 10.84 -10.24 -3.65
C ALA A 19 10.05 -10.45 -2.33
N SER A 20 8.85 -9.84 -2.21
CA SER A 20 7.97 -10.01 -1.05
C SER A 20 7.50 -11.45 -0.93
N ALA A 21 7.03 -12.06 -2.02
CA ALA A 21 6.59 -13.46 -2.03
C ALA A 21 7.72 -14.43 -1.70
N THR A 22 8.91 -14.19 -2.22
CA THR A 22 10.11 -14.98 -1.89
C THR A 22 10.38 -14.94 -0.39
N SER A 23 10.36 -13.76 0.22
CA SER A 23 10.56 -13.60 1.67
C SER A 23 9.45 -14.29 2.47
N VAL A 24 8.18 -14.16 2.07
CA VAL A 24 7.04 -14.84 2.69
C VAL A 24 7.23 -16.36 2.65
N ILE A 25 7.51 -16.94 1.48
CA ILE A 25 7.70 -18.39 1.30
C ILE A 25 8.85 -18.95 2.13
N MET A 26 9.92 -18.16 2.28
CA MET A 26 11.07 -18.57 3.10
C MET A 26 10.77 -18.57 4.60
N ASN A 27 9.89 -17.71 5.08
CA ASN A 27 9.55 -17.56 6.49
C ASN A 27 8.28 -18.33 6.91
N LEU A 28 7.54 -18.93 5.96
CA LEU A 28 6.44 -19.82 6.26
C LEU A 28 6.91 -21.14 6.86
N ASP A 29 6.18 -21.66 7.83
CA ASP A 29 6.41 -22.97 8.44
C ASP A 29 6.05 -24.09 7.43
N LYS A 30 7.08 -24.72 6.86
CA LYS A 30 6.94 -25.78 5.85
C LYS A 30 6.39 -27.10 6.40
N GLU A 31 6.40 -27.30 7.71
CA GLU A 31 5.75 -28.47 8.33
C GLU A 31 4.24 -28.26 8.43
N LYS A 32 3.80 -27.00 8.53
CA LYS A 32 2.40 -26.60 8.69
C LYS A 32 1.69 -26.33 7.34
N TYR A 33 2.43 -25.81 6.37
CA TYR A 33 1.91 -25.36 5.08
C TYR A 33 2.54 -26.09 3.91
N ASP A 34 1.67 -26.69 3.07
CA ASP A 34 2.02 -27.19 1.73
C ASP A 34 1.89 -25.99 0.76
N ILE A 35 3.04 -25.38 0.45
CA ILE A 35 3.14 -24.08 -0.21
C ILE A 35 3.27 -24.28 -1.71
N THR A 36 2.40 -23.61 -2.49
CA THR A 36 2.50 -23.56 -3.95
C THR A 36 2.68 -22.10 -4.37
N PRO A 37 3.84 -21.71 -4.94
CA PRO A 37 4.02 -20.41 -5.53
C PRO A 37 3.21 -20.28 -6.84
N VAL A 38 2.39 -19.23 -6.93
CA VAL A 38 1.56 -18.93 -8.10
C VAL A 38 1.96 -17.57 -8.64
N TYR A 39 2.52 -17.58 -9.84
CA TYR A 39 3.00 -16.37 -10.49
C TYR A 39 1.95 -15.78 -11.42
N LEU A 40 1.75 -14.49 -11.35
CA LEU A 40 0.92 -13.68 -12.23
C LEU A 40 1.85 -12.82 -13.10
N ASP A 41 1.85 -13.04 -14.41
CA ASP A 41 2.68 -12.25 -15.32
C ASP A 41 2.12 -10.83 -15.54
N ARG A 42 2.81 -10.01 -16.33
CA ARG A 42 2.41 -8.61 -16.58
C ARG A 42 1.13 -8.50 -17.41
N GLU A 43 0.72 -9.57 -18.09
CA GLU A 43 -0.56 -9.68 -18.82
C GLU A 43 -1.65 -10.39 -18.00
N ASN A 44 -1.42 -10.57 -16.69
CA ASN A 44 -2.34 -11.23 -15.74
C ASN A 44 -2.65 -12.71 -16.07
N ARG A 45 -1.73 -13.43 -16.70
CA ARG A 45 -1.82 -14.88 -16.89
C ARG A 45 -1.19 -15.60 -15.70
N PHE A 46 -1.82 -16.68 -15.28
CA PHE A 46 -1.43 -17.44 -14.09
C PHE A 46 -0.52 -18.60 -14.44
N TYR A 47 0.51 -18.81 -13.63
CA TYR A 47 1.48 -19.88 -13.75
C TYR A 47 1.81 -20.49 -12.41
N ILE A 48 2.07 -21.81 -12.38
CA ILE A 48 2.69 -22.47 -11.24
C ILE A 48 4.23 -22.35 -11.41
N TRP A 49 4.92 -22.06 -10.35
CA TRP A 49 6.35 -22.23 -10.29
C TRP A 49 6.69 -23.71 -10.31
N GLY A 50 7.39 -24.17 -11.35
CA GLY A 50 7.64 -25.60 -11.61
C GLY A 50 8.89 -26.17 -10.97
N GLU A 51 9.68 -25.35 -10.26
CA GLU A 51 10.90 -25.78 -9.56
C GLU A 51 10.65 -26.15 -8.10
N ASN A 52 11.67 -26.74 -7.45
CA ASN A 52 11.64 -26.93 -6.01
C ASN A 52 11.46 -25.57 -5.32
N ILE A 53 10.56 -25.51 -4.35
CA ILE A 53 10.27 -24.29 -3.59
C ILE A 53 11.52 -23.67 -2.94
N GLU A 54 12.54 -24.48 -2.66
CA GLU A 54 13.82 -24.01 -2.14
C GLU A 54 14.61 -23.18 -3.14
N SER A 55 14.38 -23.34 -4.45
CA SER A 55 15.04 -22.52 -5.48
C SER A 55 14.51 -21.09 -5.53
N ILE A 56 13.33 -20.83 -4.96
CA ILE A 56 12.76 -19.48 -4.92
C ILE A 56 13.60 -18.49 -4.12
N GLN A 57 14.37 -18.96 -3.13
CA GLN A 57 15.31 -18.14 -2.35
C GLN A 57 16.42 -17.48 -3.18
N LEU A 58 16.65 -17.98 -4.40
CA LEU A 58 17.65 -17.44 -5.33
C LEU A 58 17.12 -16.29 -6.18
N LEU A 59 15.79 -16.07 -6.18
CA LEU A 59 15.18 -14.98 -6.95
C LEU A 59 15.54 -13.61 -6.38
N LYS A 60 15.97 -12.75 -7.27
CA LYS A 60 16.24 -11.33 -7.01
C LYS A 60 15.28 -10.47 -7.82
N VAL A 61 15.12 -9.22 -7.41
CA VAL A 61 14.40 -8.22 -8.20
C VAL A 61 15.00 -8.13 -9.60
N GLY A 62 14.16 -8.27 -10.63
CA GLY A 62 14.57 -8.23 -12.04
C GLY A 62 14.97 -9.58 -12.64
N ASP A 63 14.95 -10.68 -11.87
CA ASP A 63 15.22 -12.01 -12.43
C ASP A 63 14.09 -12.47 -13.35
N GLU A 64 14.43 -13.08 -14.48
CA GLU A 64 13.47 -13.79 -15.32
C GLU A 64 13.06 -15.11 -14.68
N LEU A 65 11.75 -15.32 -14.54
CA LEU A 65 11.21 -16.58 -14.03
C LEU A 65 11.19 -17.64 -15.13
N THR A 66 11.97 -18.69 -14.94
CA THR A 66 12.03 -19.85 -15.84
C THR A 66 11.17 -21.00 -15.27
N HIS A 67 10.93 -22.05 -16.08
CA HIS A 67 10.20 -23.28 -15.66
C HIS A 67 8.76 -23.02 -15.15
N LEU A 68 8.08 -22.04 -15.73
CA LEU A 68 6.68 -21.72 -15.44
C LEU A 68 5.74 -22.65 -16.19
N LYS A 69 4.77 -23.25 -15.48
CA LYS A 69 3.67 -24.03 -16.07
C LYS A 69 2.39 -23.21 -16.03
N LYS A 70 1.85 -22.88 -17.22
CA LYS A 70 0.62 -22.11 -17.36
C LYS A 70 -0.56 -22.82 -16.69
N ILE A 71 -1.42 -22.05 -16.04
CA ILE A 71 -2.69 -22.51 -15.46
C ILE A 71 -3.81 -22.07 -16.40
N ASP A 72 -4.49 -23.03 -17.03
CA ASP A 72 -5.55 -22.72 -17.99
C ASP A 72 -6.87 -22.30 -17.32
N ASP A 73 -7.19 -22.86 -16.15
CA ASP A 73 -8.33 -22.48 -15.30
C ASP A 73 -7.85 -22.04 -13.91
N PRO A 74 -7.46 -20.75 -13.74
CA PRO A 74 -6.95 -20.25 -12.47
C PRO A 74 -7.94 -20.36 -11.32
N ILE A 75 -9.23 -20.18 -11.58
CA ILE A 75 -10.24 -20.19 -10.53
C ILE A 75 -10.42 -21.59 -9.95
N SER A 76 -10.62 -22.60 -10.82
CA SER A 76 -10.70 -23.98 -10.36
C SER A 76 -9.42 -24.43 -9.67
N PHE A 77 -8.26 -23.98 -10.13
CA PHE A 77 -6.99 -24.28 -9.51
C PHE A 77 -6.89 -23.64 -8.10
N LEU A 78 -7.16 -22.35 -7.96
CA LEU A 78 -7.07 -21.65 -6.66
C LEU A 78 -8.08 -22.17 -5.64
N LYS A 79 -9.25 -22.65 -6.05
CA LYS A 79 -10.22 -23.31 -5.18
C LYS A 79 -9.71 -24.62 -4.54
N THR A 80 -8.63 -25.19 -5.03
CA THR A 80 -8.02 -26.39 -4.42
C THR A 80 -7.19 -26.08 -3.18
N PHE A 81 -6.93 -24.81 -2.88
CA PHE A 81 -6.18 -24.36 -1.72
C PHE A 81 -7.10 -23.97 -0.56
N ASN A 82 -6.60 -24.08 0.66
CA ASN A 82 -7.30 -23.63 1.85
C ASN A 82 -7.26 -22.10 1.98
N CYS A 83 -6.21 -21.46 1.46
CA CYS A 83 -6.02 -20.02 1.46
C CYS A 83 -5.08 -19.59 0.33
N VAL A 84 -5.27 -18.37 -0.17
CA VAL A 84 -4.36 -17.65 -1.05
C VAL A 84 -3.68 -16.54 -0.27
N PHE A 85 -2.37 -16.56 -0.13
CA PHE A 85 -1.60 -15.44 0.40
C PHE A 85 -1.30 -14.48 -0.74
N MET A 86 -1.96 -13.31 -0.74
CA MET A 86 -1.90 -12.36 -1.85
C MET A 86 -0.76 -11.37 -1.64
N MET A 87 0.30 -11.46 -2.49
CA MET A 87 1.45 -10.57 -2.51
C MET A 87 1.53 -9.77 -3.82
N VAL A 88 0.39 -9.48 -4.45
CA VAL A 88 0.33 -8.65 -5.65
C VAL A 88 0.20 -7.19 -5.21
N HIS A 89 1.28 -6.42 -5.35
CA HIS A 89 1.30 -5.00 -4.99
C HIS A 89 0.71 -4.12 -6.09
N GLY A 90 0.13 -2.99 -5.69
CA GLY A 90 -0.42 -1.98 -6.59
C GLY A 90 -1.65 -2.48 -7.36
N LYS A 91 -1.66 -2.19 -8.67
CA LYS A 91 -2.79 -2.51 -9.56
C LYS A 91 -3.16 -3.99 -9.54
N ASN A 92 -4.45 -4.28 -9.51
CA ASN A 92 -5.12 -5.56 -9.38
C ASN A 92 -5.04 -6.19 -7.97
N GLY A 93 -4.01 -5.90 -7.18
CA GLY A 93 -3.89 -6.39 -5.81
C GLY A 93 -4.53 -5.44 -4.80
N GLU A 94 -4.01 -4.23 -4.69
CA GLU A 94 -4.44 -3.25 -3.67
C GLU A 94 -5.69 -2.47 -4.05
N ASP A 95 -6.09 -2.47 -5.33
CA ASP A 95 -7.30 -1.83 -5.84
C ASP A 95 -8.58 -2.67 -5.67
N GLY A 96 -8.48 -3.84 -5.02
CA GLY A 96 -9.61 -4.71 -4.70
C GLY A 96 -10.08 -5.63 -5.84
N ILE A 97 -9.46 -5.59 -7.03
CA ILE A 97 -9.89 -6.41 -8.17
C ILE A 97 -9.73 -7.90 -7.88
N LEU A 98 -8.53 -8.35 -7.47
CA LEU A 98 -8.31 -9.77 -7.12
C LEU A 98 -9.14 -10.17 -5.89
N ALA A 99 -9.24 -9.31 -4.88
CA ALA A 99 -10.08 -9.55 -3.72
C ALA A 99 -11.56 -9.76 -4.10
N SER A 100 -12.08 -8.98 -5.07
CA SER A 100 -13.44 -9.15 -5.61
C SER A 100 -13.64 -10.50 -6.29
N ILE A 101 -12.67 -10.95 -7.06
CA ILE A 101 -12.68 -12.26 -7.73
C ILE A 101 -12.68 -13.37 -6.68
N PHE A 102 -11.84 -13.28 -5.66
CA PHE A 102 -11.75 -14.28 -4.61
C PHE A 102 -13.02 -14.34 -3.77
N ASP A 103 -13.59 -13.20 -3.39
CA ASP A 103 -14.89 -13.16 -2.68
C ASP A 103 -16.02 -13.75 -3.54
N PHE A 104 -16.10 -13.40 -4.84
CA PHE A 104 -17.13 -13.92 -5.74
C PHE A 104 -17.08 -15.44 -5.86
N PHE A 105 -15.88 -16.03 -5.89
CA PHE A 105 -15.70 -17.47 -6.00
C PHE A 105 -15.55 -18.21 -4.66
N ALA A 106 -15.71 -17.51 -3.54
CA ALA A 106 -15.52 -18.02 -2.18
C ALA A 106 -14.14 -18.68 -1.98
N ILE A 107 -13.08 -18.04 -2.47
CA ILE A 107 -11.68 -18.44 -2.26
C ILE A 107 -11.16 -17.68 -1.04
N PRO A 108 -10.76 -18.33 0.07
CA PRO A 108 -10.16 -17.65 1.21
C PRO A 108 -8.82 -17.02 0.84
N TYR A 109 -8.56 -15.80 1.31
CA TYR A 109 -7.31 -15.10 1.01
C TYR A 109 -6.85 -14.19 2.15
N VAL A 110 -5.54 -14.04 2.28
CA VAL A 110 -4.93 -13.02 3.14
C VAL A 110 -4.97 -11.68 2.40
N GLY A 111 -5.62 -10.69 3.00
CA GLY A 111 -5.76 -9.35 2.43
C GLY A 111 -7.03 -8.65 2.89
N ASN A 112 -7.19 -7.43 2.45
CA ASN A 112 -8.35 -6.60 2.75
C ASN A 112 -9.53 -6.92 1.84
N LYS A 113 -10.74 -6.62 2.32
CA LYS A 113 -11.97 -6.78 1.52
C LYS A 113 -12.00 -5.78 0.35
N PRO A 114 -12.71 -6.11 -0.76
CA PRO A 114 -12.69 -5.30 -1.99
C PRO A 114 -12.97 -3.82 -1.77
N VAL A 115 -14.06 -3.50 -1.06
CA VAL A 115 -14.47 -2.10 -0.85
C VAL A 115 -13.41 -1.32 -0.06
N ALA A 116 -12.85 -1.92 1.00
CA ALA A 116 -11.79 -1.31 1.79
C ALA A 116 -10.53 -1.06 0.95
N SER A 117 -10.11 -2.03 0.13
CA SER A 117 -8.98 -1.91 -0.80
C SER A 117 -9.21 -0.81 -1.84
N MET A 118 -10.39 -0.77 -2.48
CA MET A 118 -10.73 0.25 -3.46
C MET A 118 -10.70 1.67 -2.87
N ILE A 119 -11.24 1.84 -1.66
CA ILE A 119 -11.25 3.13 -0.96
C ILE A 119 -9.83 3.56 -0.60
N THR A 120 -9.03 2.68 -0.04
CA THR A 120 -7.67 3.01 0.41
C THR A 120 -6.70 3.27 -0.74
N MET A 121 -6.92 2.66 -1.90
CA MET A 121 -6.15 2.95 -3.11
C MET A 121 -6.41 4.36 -3.63
N ASP A 122 -7.63 4.87 -3.49
CA ASP A 122 -8.01 6.21 -3.91
C ASP A 122 -7.77 7.22 -2.77
N LYS A 123 -6.74 8.05 -2.93
CA LYS A 123 -6.33 9.04 -1.92
C LYS A 123 -7.43 10.04 -1.57
N ILE A 124 -8.29 10.40 -2.53
CA ILE A 124 -9.37 11.37 -2.32
C ILE A 124 -10.46 10.75 -1.45
N TYR A 125 -10.93 9.53 -1.79
CA TYR A 125 -11.94 8.85 -0.97
C TYR A 125 -11.43 8.51 0.42
N THR A 126 -10.18 8.06 0.52
CA THR A 126 -9.54 7.81 1.81
C THR A 126 -9.57 9.05 2.71
N LYS A 127 -9.07 10.19 2.20
CA LYS A 127 -9.03 11.44 2.95
C LYS A 127 -10.42 11.96 3.31
N ASP A 128 -11.37 11.93 2.37
CA ASP A 128 -12.76 12.36 2.62
C ASP A 128 -13.41 11.57 3.77
N ILE A 129 -13.15 10.25 3.85
CA ILE A 129 -13.69 9.40 4.90
C ILE A 129 -12.96 9.66 6.24
N LEU A 130 -11.64 9.74 6.22
CA LEU A 130 -10.82 9.97 7.41
C LEU A 130 -11.17 11.32 8.07
N GLU A 131 -11.26 12.40 7.30
CA GLU A 131 -11.59 13.74 7.79
C GLU A 131 -13.00 13.79 8.42
N ARG A 132 -13.99 13.13 7.80
CA ARG A 132 -15.36 13.02 8.37
C ARG A 132 -15.38 12.27 9.69
N ASN A 133 -14.39 11.46 9.99
CA ASN A 133 -14.22 10.72 11.23
C ASN A 133 -13.17 11.34 12.18
N ASN A 134 -12.85 12.62 11.99
CA ASN A 134 -11.92 13.40 12.80
C ASN A 134 -10.49 12.82 12.85
N ILE A 135 -10.04 12.19 11.76
CA ILE A 135 -8.66 11.77 11.59
C ILE A 135 -7.98 12.81 10.69
N SER A 136 -6.95 13.45 11.23
CA SER A 136 -6.24 14.54 10.55
C SER A 136 -5.43 14.01 9.37
N THR A 137 -5.61 14.64 8.21
CA THR A 137 -4.80 14.43 7.01
C THR A 137 -4.20 15.78 6.54
N ALA A 138 -3.21 15.76 5.65
CA ALA A 138 -2.75 16.98 5.03
C ALA A 138 -3.88 17.65 4.24
N LYS A 139 -4.02 18.98 4.33
CA LYS A 139 -5.06 19.71 3.59
C LYS A 139 -4.87 19.54 2.10
N TYR A 140 -5.99 19.37 1.39
CA TYR A 140 -5.95 19.11 -0.04
C TYR A 140 -7.09 19.79 -0.79
N ILE A 141 -6.89 19.93 -2.08
CA ILE A 141 -7.93 20.26 -3.07
C ILE A 141 -7.92 19.12 -4.07
N SER A 142 -9.07 18.53 -4.33
CA SER A 142 -9.25 17.48 -5.32
C SER A 142 -10.12 17.93 -6.48
N PHE A 143 -9.89 17.36 -7.65
CA PHE A 143 -10.72 17.55 -8.82
C PHE A 143 -10.70 16.31 -9.72
N THR A 144 -11.70 16.23 -10.58
CA THR A 144 -11.81 15.21 -11.64
C THR A 144 -11.87 15.92 -13.00
N LYS A 145 -11.05 15.48 -13.94
CA LYS A 145 -11.19 15.88 -15.35
C LYS A 145 -12.28 15.03 -15.98
N TYR A 146 -13.28 15.67 -16.55
CA TYR A 146 -14.35 15.03 -17.31
C TYR A 146 -14.49 15.71 -18.68
N HIS A 147 -14.03 15.04 -19.74
CA HIS A 147 -13.84 15.64 -21.05
C HIS A 147 -12.97 16.92 -20.97
N ASP A 148 -13.53 18.08 -21.33
CA ASP A 148 -12.85 19.38 -21.31
C ASP A 148 -13.19 20.21 -20.06
N GLU A 149 -13.85 19.61 -19.07
CA GLU A 149 -14.26 20.24 -17.82
C GLU A 149 -13.46 19.70 -16.63
N TYR A 150 -13.27 20.55 -15.63
CA TYR A 150 -12.58 20.22 -14.38
C TYR A 150 -13.54 20.39 -13.22
N ILE A 151 -14.00 19.26 -12.66
CA ILE A 151 -15.04 19.21 -11.64
C ILE A 151 -14.39 19.25 -10.25
N MET A 152 -14.68 20.32 -9.51
CA MET A 152 -14.23 20.50 -8.14
C MET A 152 -15.44 20.75 -7.23
N LYS A 153 -15.66 19.87 -6.23
CA LYS A 153 -16.84 19.93 -5.34
C LYS A 153 -18.18 20.06 -6.08
N GLY A 154 -18.33 19.31 -7.18
CA GLY A 154 -19.56 19.30 -7.99
C GLY A 154 -19.77 20.50 -8.90
N ILE A 155 -18.84 21.45 -8.95
CA ILE A 155 -18.86 22.62 -9.82
C ILE A 155 -17.89 22.41 -10.98
N SER A 156 -18.37 22.65 -12.21
CA SER A 156 -17.58 22.54 -13.43
C SER A 156 -16.84 23.84 -13.75
N PHE A 157 -15.61 23.72 -14.19
CA PHE A 157 -14.74 24.84 -14.56
C PHE A 157 -14.07 24.56 -15.91
N SER A 158 -13.89 25.61 -16.73
CA SER A 158 -12.90 25.59 -17.81
C SER A 158 -11.49 25.65 -17.23
N TRP A 159 -10.49 25.17 -17.98
CA TRP A 159 -9.11 25.13 -17.51
C TRP A 159 -8.58 26.47 -16.95
N PRO A 160 -8.75 27.62 -17.61
CA PRO A 160 -8.27 28.90 -17.07
C PRO A 160 -8.92 29.28 -15.74
N LEU A 161 -10.25 29.08 -15.62
CA LEU A 161 -10.98 29.38 -14.37
C LEU A 161 -10.60 28.40 -13.25
N PHE A 162 -10.37 27.13 -13.60
CA PHE A 162 -9.89 26.13 -12.66
C PHE A 162 -8.53 26.52 -12.06
N LEU A 163 -7.54 26.86 -12.90
CA LEU A 163 -6.23 27.32 -12.46
C LEU A 163 -6.32 28.57 -11.58
N GLU A 164 -7.09 29.57 -11.96
CA GLU A 164 -7.28 30.77 -11.15
C GLU A 164 -7.84 30.45 -9.76
N ASN A 165 -8.84 29.56 -9.69
CA ASN A 165 -9.44 29.16 -8.42
C ASN A 165 -8.47 28.39 -7.51
N ILE A 166 -7.68 27.47 -8.09
CA ILE A 166 -6.69 26.70 -7.33
C ILE A 166 -5.62 27.63 -6.76
N LYS A 167 -5.02 28.47 -7.60
CA LYS A 167 -3.96 29.41 -7.19
C LYS A 167 -4.33 30.32 -6.01
N LYS A 168 -5.62 30.63 -5.86
CA LYS A 168 -6.13 31.42 -4.73
C LYS A 168 -6.24 30.63 -3.41
N LYS A 169 -6.21 29.29 -3.47
CA LYS A 169 -6.53 28.41 -2.33
C LYS A 169 -5.33 27.64 -1.79
N ILE A 170 -4.25 27.53 -2.55
CA ILE A 170 -3.08 26.74 -2.17
C ILE A 170 -1.99 27.64 -1.59
N HIS A 171 -1.22 27.06 -0.66
CA HIS A 171 0.00 27.66 -0.11
C HIS A 171 1.17 26.73 -0.43
N TYR A 172 2.18 27.25 -1.12
CA TYR A 172 3.35 26.47 -1.51
C TYR A 172 4.31 26.23 -0.33
N PRO A 173 5.05 25.11 -0.33
CA PRO A 173 5.06 24.05 -1.34
C PRO A 173 3.85 23.11 -1.25
N VAL A 174 3.45 22.53 -2.40
CA VAL A 174 2.40 21.53 -2.49
C VAL A 174 2.88 20.29 -3.24
N PHE A 175 2.17 19.16 -3.07
CA PHE A 175 2.32 17.98 -3.88
C PHE A 175 1.10 17.81 -4.78
N VAL A 176 1.34 17.63 -6.08
CA VAL A 176 0.32 17.23 -7.05
C VAL A 176 0.40 15.72 -7.21
N LYS A 177 -0.71 15.01 -7.00
CA LYS A 177 -0.75 13.55 -6.96
C LYS A 177 -1.92 13.00 -7.77
N PRO A 178 -1.75 11.97 -8.60
CA PRO A 178 -2.86 11.15 -9.10
C PRO A 178 -3.59 10.49 -7.93
N ALA A 179 -4.92 10.31 -8.00
CA ALA A 179 -5.69 9.74 -6.91
C ALA A 179 -5.38 8.25 -6.70
N ASN A 180 -5.33 7.48 -7.80
CA ASN A 180 -5.14 6.02 -7.78
C ASN A 180 -3.73 5.62 -8.25
N SER A 181 -2.71 6.02 -7.50
CA SER A 181 -1.32 5.74 -7.84
C SER A 181 -0.55 5.39 -6.56
N GLY A 182 0.22 4.32 -6.60
CA GLY A 182 1.13 3.88 -5.54
C GLY A 182 2.59 4.29 -5.80
N SER A 183 3.49 3.97 -4.86
CA SER A 183 4.94 4.07 -5.02
C SER A 183 5.44 5.43 -5.52
N SER A 184 4.79 6.52 -5.13
CA SER A 184 5.12 7.90 -5.53
C SER A 184 5.08 8.17 -7.05
N ILE A 185 4.45 7.29 -7.85
CA ILE A 185 4.34 7.47 -9.31
C ILE A 185 3.44 8.66 -9.61
N GLY A 186 3.97 9.61 -10.39
CA GLY A 186 3.25 10.83 -10.79
C GLY A 186 3.09 11.87 -9.68
N VAL A 187 3.74 11.69 -8.53
CA VAL A 187 3.76 12.67 -7.44
C VAL A 187 4.81 13.74 -7.75
N ILE A 188 4.37 15.01 -7.81
CA ILE A 188 5.22 16.13 -8.18
C ILE A 188 5.17 17.20 -7.09
N LYS A 189 6.34 17.53 -6.50
CA LYS A 189 6.50 18.63 -5.56
C LYS A 189 6.56 19.96 -6.32
N VAL A 190 5.65 20.87 -6.02
CA VAL A 190 5.55 22.19 -6.63
C VAL A 190 5.91 23.24 -5.59
N LYS A 191 7.02 23.96 -5.81
CA LYS A 191 7.54 24.97 -4.87
C LYS A 191 6.97 26.37 -5.13
N GLN A 192 6.42 26.63 -6.33
CA GLN A 192 5.89 27.95 -6.71
C GLN A 192 4.89 27.85 -7.87
N ASP A 193 4.08 28.87 -8.01
CA ASP A 193 2.95 28.96 -8.95
C ASP A 193 3.30 28.67 -10.42
N ALA A 194 4.48 29.07 -10.87
CA ALA A 194 4.92 28.90 -12.25
C ALA A 194 4.98 27.43 -12.72
N PHE A 195 5.14 26.48 -11.80
CA PHE A 195 5.25 25.04 -12.13
C PHE A 195 3.96 24.23 -11.89
N LEU A 196 2.91 24.87 -11.32
CA LEU A 196 1.68 24.16 -10.95
C LEU A 196 0.98 23.58 -12.19
N GLU A 197 0.82 24.37 -13.22
CA GLU A 197 0.12 23.94 -14.44
C GLU A 197 0.76 22.72 -15.08
N GLN A 198 2.08 22.72 -15.22
CA GLN A 198 2.80 21.58 -15.78
C GLN A 198 2.66 20.33 -14.90
N ALA A 199 2.73 20.48 -13.58
CA ALA A 199 2.56 19.36 -12.64
C ALA A 199 1.14 18.76 -12.74
N LEU A 200 0.11 19.56 -12.87
CA LEU A 200 -1.27 19.11 -13.09
C LEU A 200 -1.43 18.35 -14.41
N ILE A 201 -0.83 18.86 -15.50
CA ILE A 201 -0.86 18.19 -16.80
C ILE A 201 -0.19 16.82 -16.74
N GLU A 202 0.96 16.71 -16.06
CA GLU A 202 1.65 15.43 -15.91
C GLU A 202 0.85 14.42 -15.06
N ALA A 203 0.26 14.85 -13.94
CA ALA A 203 -0.58 13.99 -13.10
C ALA A 203 -1.83 13.51 -13.86
N LEU A 204 -2.44 14.37 -14.68
CA LEU A 204 -3.60 14.06 -15.52
C LEU A 204 -3.31 13.06 -16.65
N LYS A 205 -2.06 12.79 -16.99
CA LYS A 205 -1.70 11.71 -17.93
C LYS A 205 -1.84 10.32 -17.28
N ILE A 206 -1.82 10.28 -15.95
CA ILE A 206 -1.84 9.04 -15.17
C ILE A 206 -3.25 8.72 -14.68
N ASP A 207 -3.96 9.74 -14.17
CA ASP A 207 -5.31 9.60 -13.61
C ASP A 207 -6.14 10.86 -13.92
N GLU A 208 -7.39 10.69 -14.29
CA GLU A 208 -8.34 11.81 -14.46
C GLU A 208 -8.70 12.48 -13.12
N ARG A 209 -8.45 11.83 -12.00
CA ARG A 209 -8.66 12.32 -10.64
C ARG A 209 -7.32 12.71 -10.01
N VAL A 210 -7.21 13.95 -9.61
CA VAL A 210 -5.96 14.52 -9.09
C VAL A 210 -6.25 15.28 -7.79
N LEU A 211 -5.31 15.20 -6.85
CA LEU A 211 -5.31 16.03 -5.65
C LEU A 211 -4.04 16.90 -5.59
N ILE A 212 -4.22 18.09 -5.03
CA ILE A 212 -3.15 19.03 -4.70
C ILE A 212 -3.13 19.11 -3.17
N GLU A 213 -2.05 18.72 -2.56
CA GLU A 213 -1.91 18.54 -1.13
C GLU A 213 -0.82 19.45 -0.57
N GLU A 214 -1.04 20.04 0.60
CA GLU A 214 0.00 20.82 1.27
C GLU A 214 1.19 19.92 1.66
N ALA A 215 2.40 20.45 1.55
CA ALA A 215 3.59 19.75 2.01
C ALA A 215 3.68 19.87 3.53
N ILE A 216 3.63 18.73 4.22
CA ILE A 216 3.80 18.68 5.68
C ILE A 216 5.28 18.66 6.03
N LEU A 217 5.70 19.56 6.90
CA LEU A 217 7.01 19.51 7.53
C LEU A 217 6.90 18.61 8.77
N GLY A 218 7.51 17.43 8.73
CA GLY A 218 7.43 16.46 9.83
C GLY A 218 8.34 15.27 9.60
N ARG A 219 8.42 14.41 10.62
CA ARG A 219 9.10 13.12 10.57
C ARG A 219 8.17 12.10 9.91
N GLU A 220 8.69 11.28 8.99
CA GLU A 220 7.92 10.21 8.34
C GLU A 220 7.94 8.96 9.21
N LEU A 221 6.77 8.56 9.69
CA LEU A 221 6.60 7.45 10.63
C LEU A 221 5.62 6.41 10.08
N GLU A 222 5.90 5.15 10.34
CA GLU A 222 5.08 4.02 9.90
C GLU A 222 4.62 3.18 11.10
N CYS A 223 3.36 2.74 11.08
CA CYS A 223 2.76 1.85 12.07
C CYS A 223 2.06 0.69 11.36
N ALA A 224 2.43 -0.54 11.73
CA ALA A 224 1.79 -1.75 11.21
C ALA A 224 0.55 -2.11 12.04
N ILE A 225 -0.54 -2.48 11.35
CA ILE A 225 -1.79 -2.95 11.97
C ILE A 225 -2.00 -4.41 11.61
N LEU A 226 -2.47 -5.18 12.59
CA LEU A 226 -2.78 -6.60 12.49
C LEU A 226 -4.11 -6.89 13.19
N GLU A 227 -4.98 -7.61 12.53
CA GLU A 227 -6.15 -8.21 13.15
C GLU A 227 -5.77 -9.60 13.69
N ASN A 228 -6.07 -9.86 14.97
CA ASN A 228 -5.78 -11.14 15.60
C ASN A 228 -6.88 -11.47 16.61
N ASN A 229 -7.60 -12.59 16.42
CA ASN A 229 -8.69 -13.06 17.28
C ASN A 229 -9.77 -11.99 17.57
N GLY A 230 -10.13 -11.19 16.57
CA GLY A 230 -11.11 -10.12 16.68
C GLY A 230 -10.60 -8.82 17.32
N GLU A 231 -9.35 -8.78 17.71
CA GLU A 231 -8.68 -7.57 18.18
C GLU A 231 -7.87 -6.92 17.06
N VAL A 232 -7.82 -5.59 17.05
CA VAL A 232 -6.98 -4.82 16.13
C VAL A 232 -5.78 -4.31 16.91
N LEU A 233 -4.62 -4.80 16.56
CA LEU A 233 -3.33 -4.51 17.21
C LEU A 233 -2.54 -3.51 16.37
N ALA A 234 -1.80 -2.61 17.03
CA ALA A 234 -0.83 -1.72 16.42
C ALA A 234 0.58 -2.06 16.91
N SER A 235 1.53 -2.13 16.00
CA SER A 235 2.94 -2.38 16.29
C SER A 235 3.60 -1.21 17.02
N ARG A 236 4.90 -1.36 17.36
CA ARG A 236 5.79 -0.22 17.60
C ARG A 236 5.83 0.64 16.34
N VAL A 237 6.13 1.92 16.51
CA VAL A 237 6.27 2.87 15.41
C VAL A 237 7.71 2.86 14.91
N GLY A 238 7.88 2.88 13.59
CA GLY A 238 9.18 3.04 12.93
C GLY A 238 9.28 4.37 12.20
N GLU A 239 10.50 4.83 11.97
CA GLU A 239 10.79 6.05 11.23
C GLU A 239 11.54 5.74 9.94
N VAL A 240 11.16 6.44 8.88
CA VAL A 240 11.87 6.44 7.59
C VAL A 240 12.68 7.73 7.51
N LEU A 241 14.00 7.60 7.50
CA LEU A 241 14.91 8.71 7.26
C LEU A 241 15.16 8.79 5.75
N ALA A 242 14.44 9.66 5.06
CA ALA A 242 14.65 9.89 3.63
C ALA A 242 16.05 10.50 3.40
N GLY A 243 16.84 9.92 2.49
CA GLY A 243 18.15 10.44 2.10
C GLY A 243 18.08 11.73 1.27
N ASP A 244 16.89 12.07 0.74
CA ASP A 244 16.61 13.24 -0.10
C ASP A 244 15.40 14.04 0.41
N GLU A 245 15.17 15.23 -0.16
CA GLU A 245 14.01 16.11 0.15
C GLU A 245 12.63 15.41 -0.01
N PHE A 246 12.58 14.21 -0.59
CA PHE A 246 11.35 13.46 -0.86
C PHE A 246 11.63 11.96 -1.01
N TYR A 247 10.84 11.11 -0.34
CA TYR A 247 10.93 9.67 -0.39
C TYR A 247 10.31 9.12 -1.69
N SER A 248 11.10 9.18 -2.76
CA SER A 248 10.71 8.74 -4.12
C SER A 248 10.70 7.22 -4.26
N PHE A 249 10.18 6.70 -5.40
CA PHE A 249 10.26 5.28 -5.74
C PHE A 249 11.70 4.75 -5.72
N ASP A 250 12.64 5.51 -6.31
CA ASP A 250 14.06 5.15 -6.30
C ASP A 250 14.64 5.13 -4.88
N ALA A 251 14.23 6.06 -4.02
CA ALA A 251 14.61 6.09 -2.61
C ALA A 251 14.04 4.88 -1.82
N LYS A 252 12.85 4.40 -2.18
CA LYS A 252 12.20 3.24 -1.53
C LYS A 252 12.90 1.91 -1.84
N TYR A 253 13.40 1.72 -3.05
CA TYR A 253 13.83 0.40 -3.52
C TYR A 253 15.25 0.33 -4.07
N HIS A 254 15.86 1.45 -4.44
CA HIS A 254 17.18 1.51 -5.09
C HIS A 254 18.22 2.36 -4.34
N ASN A 255 17.80 3.26 -3.44
CA ASN A 255 18.74 4.13 -2.73
C ASN A 255 19.17 3.49 -1.41
N GLN A 256 20.47 3.15 -1.27
CA GLN A 256 21.08 2.62 -0.04
C GLN A 256 21.18 3.68 1.09
N GLU A 257 20.83 4.95 0.84
CA GLU A 257 20.92 6.04 1.81
C GLU A 257 19.68 6.18 2.69
N SER A 258 18.53 5.60 2.29
CA SER A 258 17.33 5.56 3.14
C SER A 258 17.56 4.63 4.32
N LYS A 259 17.51 5.17 5.53
CA LYS A 259 17.66 4.42 6.78
C LYS A 259 16.31 4.30 7.49
N THR A 260 16.06 3.17 8.07
CA THR A 260 14.92 2.96 8.96
C THR A 260 15.36 2.85 10.40
N VAL A 261 14.62 3.48 11.31
CA VAL A 261 14.87 3.41 12.76
C VAL A 261 13.67 2.73 13.41
N ILE A 262 13.86 1.58 14.02
CA ILE A 262 12.81 0.78 14.66
C ILE A 262 13.29 0.34 16.04
N PRO A 263 12.56 0.68 17.12
CA PRO A 263 11.49 1.66 17.17
C PRO A 263 11.97 3.08 16.86
N ALA A 264 11.06 3.95 16.39
CA ALA A 264 11.36 5.36 16.17
C ALA A 264 11.75 6.07 17.48
N ASP A 265 12.70 7.00 17.40
CA ASP A 265 13.09 7.83 18.55
C ASP A 265 12.10 8.99 18.73
N ILE A 266 10.93 8.68 19.27
CA ILE A 266 9.84 9.62 19.58
C ILE A 266 9.38 9.46 21.03
N SER A 267 8.61 10.41 21.55
CA SER A 267 8.03 10.30 22.88
C SER A 267 7.04 9.15 22.96
N LEU A 268 6.89 8.53 24.13
CA LEU A 268 5.86 7.50 24.36
C LEU A 268 4.46 8.04 24.12
N GLU A 269 4.22 9.32 24.39
CA GLU A 269 2.93 9.99 24.14
C GLU A 269 2.64 10.08 22.63
N ASP A 270 3.61 10.45 21.81
CA ASP A 270 3.45 10.51 20.34
C ASP A 270 3.27 9.12 19.75
N GLU A 271 4.07 8.13 20.20
CA GLU A 271 3.89 6.74 19.78
C GLU A 271 2.47 6.22 20.06
N GLU A 272 1.96 6.49 21.28
CA GLU A 272 0.62 6.07 21.66
C GLU A 272 -0.48 6.78 20.84
N LYS A 273 -0.31 8.09 20.54
CA LYS A 273 -1.22 8.84 19.65
C LYS A 273 -1.24 8.22 18.25
N ILE A 274 -0.07 7.94 17.66
CA ILE A 274 0.04 7.35 16.32
C ILE A 274 -0.64 5.98 16.28
N ARG A 275 -0.36 5.11 17.24
CA ARG A 275 -0.97 3.77 17.34
C ARG A 275 -2.50 3.84 17.45
N LYS A 276 -3.03 4.76 18.27
CA LYS A 276 -4.48 4.98 18.40
C LYS A 276 -5.11 5.45 17.08
N VAL A 277 -4.48 6.41 16.40
CA VAL A 277 -4.98 6.92 15.12
C VAL A 277 -4.92 5.82 14.05
N ALA A 278 -3.87 5.01 14.03
CA ALA A 278 -3.73 3.89 13.10
C ALA A 278 -4.86 2.85 13.30
N ILE A 279 -5.15 2.46 14.54
CA ILE A 279 -6.29 1.57 14.88
C ILE A 279 -7.63 2.21 14.49
N GLN A 280 -7.81 3.50 14.77
CA GLN A 280 -9.02 4.22 14.41
C GLN A 280 -9.23 4.25 12.90
N ALA A 281 -8.20 4.56 12.13
CA ALA A 281 -8.24 4.58 10.67
C ALA A 281 -8.58 3.20 10.09
N PHE A 282 -7.93 2.14 10.59
CA PHE A 282 -8.19 0.76 10.21
C PHE A 282 -9.67 0.39 10.40
N LYS A 283 -10.22 0.69 11.57
CA LYS A 283 -11.64 0.43 11.88
C LYS A 283 -12.60 1.29 11.06
N THR A 284 -12.28 2.58 10.88
CA THR A 284 -13.10 3.54 10.11
C THR A 284 -13.26 3.12 8.65
N LEU A 285 -12.20 2.61 8.04
CA LEU A 285 -12.19 2.15 6.65
C LEU A 285 -12.62 0.68 6.49
N ASN A 286 -13.02 0.04 7.60
CA ASN A 286 -13.41 -1.37 7.63
C ASN A 286 -12.35 -2.29 7.01
N LEU A 287 -11.09 -2.05 7.37
CA LEU A 287 -9.97 -2.87 6.95
C LEU A 287 -9.96 -4.21 7.69
N HIS A 288 -9.29 -5.19 7.11
CA HIS A 288 -9.18 -6.55 7.63
C HIS A 288 -7.78 -7.12 7.48
N GLY A 289 -7.42 -7.99 8.41
CA GLY A 289 -6.16 -8.73 8.39
C GLY A 289 -4.96 -7.82 8.67
N LEU A 290 -4.55 -7.02 7.70
CA LEU A 290 -3.32 -6.24 7.78
C LEU A 290 -3.42 -4.88 7.08
N SER A 291 -2.63 -3.92 7.56
CA SER A 291 -2.28 -2.69 6.84
C SER A 291 -1.03 -2.04 7.43
N ARG A 292 -0.35 -1.19 6.66
CA ARG A 292 0.62 -0.23 7.17
C ARG A 292 0.03 1.16 7.01
N VAL A 293 0.09 1.93 8.07
CA VAL A 293 -0.39 3.31 8.11
C VAL A 293 0.80 4.24 8.25
N ASP A 294 0.93 5.18 7.31
CA ASP A 294 2.05 6.08 7.21
C ASP A 294 1.64 7.48 7.68
N PHE A 295 2.49 8.13 8.46
CA PHE A 295 2.20 9.38 9.16
C PHE A 295 3.30 10.41 8.99
N PHE A 296 2.93 11.68 9.14
CA PHE A 296 3.84 12.76 9.50
C PHE A 296 3.64 13.13 10.97
N LEU A 297 4.73 13.22 11.74
CA LEU A 297 4.75 13.83 13.06
C LEU A 297 5.40 15.21 12.94
N THR A 298 4.60 16.25 13.12
CA THR A 298 5.07 17.64 13.02
C THR A 298 5.89 18.08 14.24
N PRO A 299 6.69 19.16 14.17
CA PRO A 299 7.46 19.67 15.32
C PRO A 299 6.60 20.10 16.52
N ASP A 300 5.32 20.42 16.30
CA ASP A 300 4.32 20.73 17.34
C ASP A 300 3.49 19.52 17.77
N HIS A 301 4.00 18.29 17.51
CA HIS A 301 3.44 17.01 17.93
C HIS A 301 2.04 16.71 17.35
N GLN A 302 1.71 17.27 16.17
CA GLN A 302 0.51 16.85 15.43
C GLN A 302 0.78 15.56 14.67
N VAL A 303 -0.15 14.62 14.75
CA VAL A 303 -0.14 13.37 14.00
C VAL A 303 -1.02 13.54 12.77
N ILE A 304 -0.41 13.52 11.58
CA ILE A 304 -1.07 13.70 10.30
C ILE A 304 -0.97 12.39 9.52
N LEU A 305 -2.10 11.75 9.23
CA LEU A 305 -2.13 10.52 8.43
C LEU A 305 -1.83 10.87 6.96
N ASN A 306 -0.86 10.19 6.38
CA ASN A 306 -0.47 10.35 4.98
C ASN A 306 -1.20 9.36 4.06
N GLU A 307 -0.92 8.06 4.22
CA GLU A 307 -1.52 7.00 3.39
C GLU A 307 -1.70 5.69 4.17
N ILE A 308 -2.47 4.77 3.60
CA ILE A 308 -2.70 3.43 4.15
C ILE A 308 -2.41 2.41 3.05
N ASN A 309 -1.53 1.46 3.35
CA ASN A 309 -1.12 0.39 2.44
C ASN A 309 -1.81 -0.91 2.86
N THR A 310 -2.66 -1.46 2.01
CA THR A 310 -3.45 -2.66 2.29
C THR A 310 -2.71 -3.97 2.01
N ILE A 311 -1.66 -3.92 1.19
CA ILE A 311 -0.70 -5.02 0.97
C ILE A 311 0.71 -4.43 1.13
N PRO A 312 1.17 -4.16 2.36
CA PRO A 312 2.50 -3.62 2.58
C PRO A 312 3.57 -4.59 2.08
N GLY A 313 4.77 -4.09 1.81
CA GLY A 313 5.90 -4.92 1.41
C GLY A 313 6.29 -5.91 2.51
N PHE A 314 6.70 -7.11 2.08
CA PHE A 314 7.16 -8.21 2.94
C PHE A 314 8.59 -8.65 2.62
N THR A 315 9.39 -7.80 1.95
CA THR A 315 10.81 -8.08 1.72
C THR A 315 11.61 -8.04 3.02
N THR A 316 12.84 -8.52 3.01
CA THR A 316 13.74 -8.48 4.19
C THR A 316 14.05 -7.08 4.70
N ILE A 317 13.86 -6.05 3.87
CA ILE A 317 14.04 -4.64 4.25
C ILE A 317 12.72 -3.93 4.57
N SER A 318 11.58 -4.54 4.28
CA SER A 318 10.26 -3.93 4.47
C SER A 318 9.94 -3.66 5.93
N MET A 319 9.29 -2.53 6.17
CA MET A 319 8.96 -2.06 7.52
C MET A 319 7.90 -2.95 8.20
N TYR A 320 6.88 -3.41 7.48
CA TYR A 320 5.75 -4.12 8.08
C TYR A 320 6.17 -5.33 8.94
N PRO A 321 6.94 -6.32 8.44
CA PRO A 321 7.39 -7.43 9.29
C PRO A 321 8.34 -6.98 10.39
N LYS A 322 9.25 -6.03 10.13
CA LYS A 322 10.20 -5.52 11.14
C LYS A 322 9.52 -4.80 12.31
N LEU A 323 8.44 -4.07 12.04
CA LEU A 323 7.65 -3.42 13.08
C LEU A 323 6.99 -4.43 14.00
N TRP A 324 6.54 -5.58 13.47
CA TRP A 324 5.99 -6.66 14.28
C TRP A 324 7.07 -7.42 15.05
N GLU A 325 8.23 -7.66 14.46
CA GLU A 325 9.38 -8.24 15.19
C GLU A 325 9.79 -7.36 16.37
N ALA A 326 9.88 -6.04 16.18
CA ALA A 326 10.14 -5.07 17.26
C ALA A 326 9.00 -5.01 18.31
N SER A 327 7.83 -5.52 17.97
CA SER A 327 6.65 -5.62 18.85
C SER A 327 6.52 -7.00 19.52
N GLY A 328 7.48 -7.92 19.26
CA GLY A 328 7.52 -9.25 19.87
C GLY A 328 6.80 -10.35 19.11
N ILE A 329 6.33 -10.10 17.87
CA ILE A 329 5.73 -11.10 16.98
C ILE A 329 6.76 -11.43 15.89
N SER A 330 7.24 -12.67 15.87
CA SER A 330 8.20 -13.12 14.85
C SER A 330 7.59 -13.13 13.46
N TYR A 331 8.43 -13.08 12.41
CA TYR A 331 7.94 -13.08 11.04
C TYR A 331 7.08 -14.32 10.73
N SER A 332 7.52 -15.51 11.11
CA SER A 332 6.76 -16.75 10.90
C SER A 332 5.41 -16.73 11.64
N GLU A 333 5.40 -16.25 12.89
CA GLU A 333 4.16 -16.10 13.67
C GLU A 333 3.20 -15.09 13.06
N LEU A 334 3.71 -13.97 12.55
CA LEU A 334 2.92 -12.97 11.82
C LEU A 334 2.20 -13.59 10.61
N LEU A 335 2.93 -14.37 9.80
CA LEU A 335 2.34 -15.06 8.65
C LEU A 335 1.27 -16.06 9.07
N ASP A 336 1.50 -16.80 10.15
CA ASP A 336 0.56 -17.76 10.69
C ASP A 336 -0.75 -17.07 11.15
N ILE A 337 -0.64 -15.99 11.90
CA ILE A 337 -1.80 -15.18 12.32
C ILE A 337 -2.61 -14.72 11.11
N LEU A 338 -1.97 -14.13 10.10
CA LEU A 338 -2.63 -13.62 8.90
C LEU A 338 -3.40 -14.73 8.16
N ILE A 339 -2.79 -15.91 8.01
CA ILE A 339 -3.41 -17.05 7.34
C ILE A 339 -4.59 -17.59 8.15
N VAL A 340 -4.41 -17.78 9.46
CA VAL A 340 -5.46 -18.30 10.35
C VAL A 340 -6.66 -17.35 10.40
N GLU A 341 -6.43 -16.04 10.51
CA GLU A 341 -7.52 -15.04 10.51
C GLU A 341 -8.29 -15.01 9.19
N SER A 342 -7.61 -15.20 8.05
CA SER A 342 -8.26 -15.18 6.73
C SER A 342 -9.22 -16.36 6.49
N ILE A 343 -9.02 -17.48 7.17
CA ILE A 343 -9.83 -18.71 7.02
C ILE A 343 -11.06 -18.69 7.95
N LYS A 344 -11.01 -17.93 9.04
CA LYS A 344 -12.15 -17.78 9.98
C LYS A 344 -13.32 -17.00 9.39
N LYS A 345 -13.09 -16.27 8.32
CA LYS A 345 -14.05 -15.41 7.61
C LYS A 345 -14.70 -16.13 6.46
#